data_9bc4376dbb76300fe0f0c39c0065fbc8
#
_entry.id   9bc4376dbb76300fe0f0c39c0065fbc8
#
_cell.length_a   1.000
_cell.length_b   1.000
_cell.length_c   1.000
_cell.angle_alpha   90.00
_cell.angle_beta   90.00
_cell.angle_gamma   90.00
#
_symmetry.space_group_name_H-M   'P 1'
#
loop_
_entity.id
_entity.type
_entity.pdbx_description
1 polymer ?
#
loop_
_entity_poly.entity_id
_entity_poly.type
_entity_poly.pdbx_seq_one_letter_code
_entity_poly.pdbx_strand_id
1 'polypeptide(L)'
;MRYKIIFSYDGTNYNGFQKQRHLDNTIQGKMELALKYINNGKDTKLTASGRTDRGVHALEQCAHVDIDVNITPYKLKRALNSLLPDDIHIISVEEASNEFHARYMVKKKTYMYKINTGEYNPIERNLSYQLCKELDIDKMNNAIKDFIGKHDFSAFCSNEDKKEDCNKEIFDAYIKKDKETIYIYFIGNGFLKYMVRTMVGYLIEIGLGKRDNDIKDRFKESKRFKIRTANPEGLYLYKIEY
;
A
#
# COMPACT_ATOMS: atom_id res chain seq x y z
N MET A 1 -7.23 -7.33 25.98
CA MET A 1 -6.01 -8.00 25.47
C MET A 1 -5.69 -7.42 24.10
N ARG A 2 -4.40 -7.14 23.80
CA ARG A 2 -3.98 -6.63 22.49
C ARG A 2 -3.66 -7.77 21.54
N TYR A 3 -4.14 -7.65 20.29
CA TYR A 3 -3.83 -8.58 19.20
C TYR A 3 -3.18 -7.84 18.06
N LYS A 4 -2.16 -8.47 17.45
CA LYS A 4 -1.60 -8.12 16.16
C LYS A 4 -2.26 -8.99 15.10
N ILE A 5 -2.75 -8.37 14.05
CA ILE A 5 -3.51 -9.01 12.98
C ILE A 5 -2.80 -8.73 11.66
N ILE A 6 -2.47 -9.79 10.92
CA ILE A 6 -2.00 -9.71 9.53
C ILE A 6 -3.15 -10.12 8.62
N PHE A 7 -3.42 -9.33 7.59
CA PHE A 7 -4.53 -9.57 6.68
C PHE A 7 -4.26 -9.03 5.27
N SER A 8 -4.91 -9.64 4.30
CA SER A 8 -4.91 -9.24 2.89
C SER A 8 -6.28 -8.70 2.49
N TYR A 9 -6.30 -7.90 1.42
CA TYR A 9 -7.55 -7.46 0.81
C TYR A 9 -7.38 -7.07 -0.67
N ASP A 10 -8.44 -7.33 -1.43
CA ASP A 10 -8.68 -6.69 -2.72
C ASP A 10 -9.36 -5.33 -2.48
N GLY A 11 -8.67 -4.25 -2.83
CA GLY A 11 -9.15 -2.88 -2.61
C GLY A 11 -10.13 -2.36 -3.66
N THR A 12 -10.44 -3.14 -4.69
CA THR A 12 -11.20 -2.70 -5.89
C THR A 12 -12.51 -2.01 -5.53
N ASN A 13 -13.29 -2.61 -4.64
CA ASN A 13 -14.64 -2.14 -4.30
C ASN A 13 -14.67 -1.14 -3.13
N TYR A 14 -13.49 -0.78 -2.59
CA TYR A 14 -13.41 0.05 -1.37
C TYR A 14 -13.00 1.49 -1.65
N ASN A 15 -13.55 2.40 -0.86
CA ASN A 15 -13.19 3.82 -0.85
C ASN A 15 -11.84 4.09 -0.13
N GLY A 16 -10.93 3.13 -0.19
CA GLY A 16 -9.65 3.10 0.49
C GLY A 16 -9.70 2.42 1.85
N PHE A 17 -8.58 2.46 2.54
CA PHE A 17 -8.45 1.78 3.83
C PHE A 17 -9.24 2.48 4.94
N GLN A 18 -9.03 3.79 5.09
CA GLN A 18 -9.48 4.52 6.28
C GLN A 18 -10.97 4.81 6.29
N LYS A 19 -11.62 4.51 7.44
CA LYS A 19 -13.01 4.91 7.73
C LYS A 19 -13.16 6.43 7.66
N GLN A 20 -14.22 6.88 7.01
CA GLN A 20 -14.56 8.30 6.81
C GLN A 20 -16.03 8.52 7.20
N ARG A 21 -16.36 9.74 7.64
CA ARG A 21 -17.71 10.05 8.19
C ARG A 21 -18.86 9.78 7.23
N HIS A 22 -18.61 9.85 5.92
CA HIS A 22 -19.66 9.76 4.88
C HIS A 22 -19.41 8.62 3.88
N LEU A 23 -18.45 7.71 4.15
CA LEU A 23 -18.08 6.61 3.26
C LEU A 23 -18.04 5.30 4.07
N ASP A 24 -19.09 4.51 3.96
CA ASP A 24 -19.23 3.28 4.76
C ASP A 24 -18.41 2.11 4.21
N ASN A 25 -18.08 2.12 2.91
CA ASN A 25 -17.40 1.01 2.28
C ASN A 25 -15.86 1.21 2.28
N THR A 26 -15.25 1.00 3.44
CA THR A 26 -13.80 1.06 3.66
C THR A 26 -13.31 -0.21 4.35
N ILE A 27 -12.04 -0.59 4.11
CA ILE A 27 -11.44 -1.78 4.74
C ILE A 27 -11.51 -1.68 6.27
N GLN A 28 -11.11 -0.54 6.84
CA GLN A 28 -11.16 -0.30 8.29
C GLN A 28 -12.60 -0.40 8.83
N GLY A 29 -13.59 0.13 8.10
CA GLY A 29 -14.99 0.06 8.51
C GLY A 29 -15.51 -1.38 8.61
N LYS A 30 -15.18 -2.23 7.61
CA LYS A 30 -15.57 -3.66 7.64
C LYS A 30 -14.89 -4.40 8.79
N MET A 31 -13.60 -4.17 8.99
CA MET A 31 -12.84 -4.77 10.09
C MET A 31 -13.39 -4.35 11.45
N GLU A 32 -13.63 -3.06 11.68
CA GLU A 32 -14.16 -2.55 12.95
C GLU A 32 -15.60 -3.04 13.22
N LEU A 33 -16.41 -3.23 12.17
CA LEU A 33 -17.75 -3.80 12.32
C LEU A 33 -17.69 -5.27 12.77
N ALA A 34 -16.84 -6.10 12.14
CA ALA A 34 -16.64 -7.48 12.54
C ALA A 34 -16.10 -7.59 13.98
N LEU A 35 -15.13 -6.72 14.32
CA LEU A 35 -14.56 -6.65 15.66
C LEU A 35 -15.61 -6.24 16.72
N LYS A 36 -16.51 -5.33 16.39
CA LYS A 36 -17.63 -4.93 17.28
C LYS A 36 -18.54 -6.10 17.61
N TYR A 37 -18.88 -6.94 16.63
CA TYR A 37 -19.66 -8.17 16.87
C TYR A 37 -18.95 -9.11 17.83
N ILE A 38 -17.65 -9.35 17.62
CA ILE A 38 -16.85 -10.23 18.46
C ILE A 38 -16.69 -9.67 19.87
N ASN A 39 -16.58 -8.36 20.02
CA ASN A 39 -16.38 -7.67 21.29
C ASN A 39 -17.70 -7.27 22.01
N ASN A 40 -18.73 -8.11 21.88
CA ASN A 40 -20.03 -7.95 22.53
C ASN A 40 -20.70 -6.58 22.27
N GLY A 41 -20.59 -6.08 21.04
CA GLY A 41 -21.21 -4.80 20.64
C GLY A 41 -20.39 -3.56 21.00
N LYS A 42 -19.25 -3.70 21.66
CA LYS A 42 -18.38 -2.56 21.97
C LYS A 42 -17.59 -2.10 20.75
N ASP A 43 -17.58 -0.79 20.52
CA ASP A 43 -16.78 -0.20 19.46
C ASP A 43 -15.30 -0.48 19.70
N THR A 44 -14.66 -1.03 18.69
CA THR A 44 -13.28 -1.49 18.76
C THR A 44 -12.48 -0.82 17.65
N LYS A 45 -11.52 0.01 18.03
CA LYS A 45 -10.69 0.76 17.08
C LYS A 45 -9.57 -0.11 16.52
N LEU A 46 -9.50 -0.20 15.21
CA LEU A 46 -8.39 -0.83 14.50
C LEU A 46 -7.31 0.21 14.18
N THR A 47 -6.07 -0.05 14.57
CA THR A 47 -4.91 0.80 14.23
C THR A 47 -3.98 0.05 13.29
N ALA A 48 -3.95 0.45 12.02
CA ALA A 48 -3.13 -0.19 11.00
C ALA A 48 -1.73 0.43 10.85
N SER A 49 -0.82 -0.32 10.24
CA SER A 49 0.55 0.09 9.94
C SER A 49 0.60 1.26 8.95
N GLY A 50 -0.35 1.31 8.02
CA GLY A 50 -0.45 2.34 7.00
C GLY A 50 -1.83 2.34 6.36
N ARG A 51 -2.09 3.39 5.59
CA ARG A 51 -3.32 3.55 4.81
C ARG A 51 -3.02 3.26 3.36
N THR A 52 -4.02 2.72 2.65
CA THR A 52 -4.00 2.59 1.20
C THR A 52 -5.10 3.45 0.58
N ASP A 53 -4.84 3.94 -0.62
CA ASP A 53 -5.82 4.73 -1.38
C ASP A 53 -6.96 3.84 -1.90
N ARG A 54 -8.02 4.47 -2.42
CA ARG A 54 -9.10 3.78 -3.10
C ARG A 54 -8.56 2.90 -4.24
N GLY A 55 -9.01 1.64 -4.30
CA GLY A 55 -8.64 0.67 -5.32
C GLY A 55 -7.23 0.06 -5.15
N VAL A 56 -6.51 0.38 -4.08
CA VAL A 56 -5.19 -0.19 -3.76
C VAL A 56 -5.36 -1.43 -2.89
N HIS A 57 -4.61 -2.47 -3.18
CA HIS A 57 -4.66 -3.77 -2.52
C HIS A 57 -3.63 -3.90 -1.38
N ALA A 58 -3.74 -4.96 -0.60
CA ALA A 58 -2.68 -5.39 0.31
C ALA A 58 -2.57 -6.91 0.33
N LEU A 59 -1.34 -7.40 0.32
CA LEU A 59 -1.04 -8.82 0.55
C LEU A 59 -0.77 -9.09 2.02
N GLU A 60 -0.06 -8.18 2.71
CA GLU A 60 0.23 -8.28 4.15
C GLU A 60 0.07 -6.91 4.82
N GLN A 61 -1.17 -6.49 5.05
CA GLN A 61 -1.44 -5.37 5.95
C GLN A 61 -1.33 -5.84 7.40
N CYS A 62 -0.79 -5.00 8.28
CA CYS A 62 -0.76 -5.26 9.71
C CYS A 62 -1.55 -4.22 10.49
N ALA A 63 -2.30 -4.67 11.49
CA ALA A 63 -2.97 -3.79 12.45
C ALA A 63 -2.87 -4.36 13.86
N HIS A 64 -3.11 -3.50 14.86
CA HIS A 64 -3.40 -3.97 16.22
C HIS A 64 -4.78 -3.50 16.66
N VAL A 65 -5.32 -4.23 17.61
CA VAL A 65 -6.63 -4.01 18.21
C VAL A 65 -6.63 -4.46 19.67
N ASP A 66 -7.35 -3.73 20.51
CA ASP A 66 -7.61 -4.11 21.90
C ASP A 66 -9.02 -4.69 22.03
N ILE A 67 -9.14 -5.92 22.51
CA ILE A 67 -10.42 -6.63 22.70
C ILE A 67 -10.58 -7.01 24.16
N ASP A 68 -11.79 -6.78 24.70
CA ASP A 68 -12.12 -7.06 26.10
C ASP A 68 -12.49 -8.53 26.33
N VAL A 69 -13.05 -9.16 25.31
CA VAL A 69 -13.46 -10.57 25.36
C VAL A 69 -12.23 -11.47 25.39
N ASN A 70 -12.23 -12.45 26.29
CA ASN A 70 -11.18 -13.47 26.33
C ASN A 70 -11.38 -14.47 25.17
N ILE A 71 -10.61 -14.31 24.11
CA ILE A 71 -10.69 -15.12 22.89
C ILE A 71 -9.28 -15.52 22.44
N THR A 72 -9.06 -16.78 22.10
CA THR A 72 -7.74 -17.20 21.59
C THR A 72 -7.49 -16.66 20.19
N PRO A 73 -6.20 -16.41 19.80
CA PRO A 73 -5.85 -15.94 18.46
C PRO A 73 -6.48 -16.78 17.33
N TYR A 74 -6.48 -18.09 17.48
CA TYR A 74 -7.10 -19.01 16.52
C TYR A 74 -8.60 -18.76 16.35
N LYS A 75 -9.34 -18.65 17.48
CA LYS A 75 -10.79 -18.39 17.46
C LYS A 75 -11.08 -16.99 16.89
N LEU A 76 -10.27 -15.98 17.23
CA LEU A 76 -10.42 -14.62 16.70
C LEU A 76 -10.21 -14.60 15.17
N LYS A 77 -9.17 -15.27 14.66
CA LYS A 77 -8.94 -15.42 13.22
C LYS A 77 -10.15 -16.03 12.52
N ARG A 78 -10.68 -17.14 13.05
CA ARG A 78 -11.84 -17.82 12.46
C ARG A 78 -13.10 -16.96 12.49
N ALA A 79 -13.37 -16.30 13.61
CA ALA A 79 -14.53 -15.42 13.76
C ALA A 79 -14.46 -14.23 12.79
N LEU A 80 -13.31 -13.61 12.67
CA LEU A 80 -13.12 -12.52 11.69
C LEU A 80 -13.35 -12.99 10.26
N ASN A 81 -12.74 -14.11 9.84
CA ASN A 81 -12.91 -14.62 8.48
C ASN A 81 -14.35 -15.10 8.18
N SER A 82 -15.16 -15.41 9.19
CA SER A 82 -16.56 -15.75 8.98
C SER A 82 -17.50 -14.54 8.89
N LEU A 83 -17.06 -13.37 9.38
CA LEU A 83 -17.85 -12.13 9.40
C LEU A 83 -17.45 -11.13 8.31
N LEU A 84 -16.20 -11.24 7.83
CA LEU A 84 -15.66 -10.35 6.79
C LEU A 84 -16.14 -10.80 5.40
N PRO A 85 -16.28 -9.88 4.46
CA PRO A 85 -16.53 -10.23 3.06
C PRO A 85 -15.31 -10.94 2.44
N ASP A 86 -15.53 -11.69 1.36
CA ASP A 86 -14.53 -12.58 0.73
C ASP A 86 -13.29 -11.84 0.20
N ASP A 87 -13.40 -10.53 -0.02
CA ASP A 87 -12.31 -9.69 -0.48
C ASP A 87 -11.41 -9.15 0.66
N ILE A 88 -11.66 -9.56 1.93
CA ILE A 88 -10.79 -9.31 3.10
C ILE A 88 -10.52 -10.63 3.82
N HIS A 89 -9.24 -11.01 3.95
CA HIS A 89 -8.85 -12.28 4.57
C HIS A 89 -7.82 -12.09 5.68
N ILE A 90 -8.09 -12.65 6.86
CA ILE A 90 -7.15 -12.65 7.99
C ILE A 90 -6.15 -13.80 7.83
N ILE A 91 -4.88 -13.45 7.64
CA ILE A 91 -3.78 -14.39 7.46
C ILE A 91 -3.33 -14.97 8.80
N SER A 92 -3.07 -14.08 9.77
CA SER A 92 -2.67 -14.50 11.12
C SER A 92 -3.16 -13.53 12.18
N VAL A 93 -3.32 -14.06 13.38
CA VAL A 93 -3.58 -13.31 14.62
C VAL A 93 -2.63 -13.83 15.67
N GLU A 94 -2.00 -12.94 16.41
CA GLU A 94 -1.14 -13.27 17.55
C GLU A 94 -1.41 -12.29 18.70
N GLU A 95 -1.23 -12.76 19.95
CA GLU A 95 -1.23 -11.87 21.10
C GLU A 95 -0.01 -10.96 21.02
N ALA A 96 -0.20 -9.70 21.38
CA ALA A 96 0.87 -8.71 21.37
C ALA A 96 0.97 -8.00 22.74
N SER A 97 2.15 -7.51 23.06
CA SER A 97 2.31 -6.69 24.25
C SER A 97 1.50 -5.40 24.13
N ASN A 98 1.09 -4.84 25.25
CA ASN A 98 0.36 -3.57 25.28
C ASN A 98 1.17 -2.38 24.70
N GLU A 99 2.47 -2.54 24.58
CA GLU A 99 3.38 -1.56 23.97
C GLU A 99 3.41 -1.65 22.44
N PHE A 100 3.02 -2.80 21.87
CA PHE A 100 3.05 -2.97 20.44
C PHE A 100 2.14 -1.95 19.73
N HIS A 101 2.71 -1.19 18.80
CA HIS A 101 1.97 -0.22 18.01
C HIS A 101 2.22 -0.44 16.52
N ALA A 102 1.19 -0.93 15.82
CA ALA A 102 1.28 -1.35 14.42
C ALA A 102 1.78 -0.23 13.46
N ARG A 103 1.58 1.05 13.78
CA ARG A 103 2.02 2.16 12.94
C ARG A 103 3.44 2.64 13.27
N TYR A 104 3.76 2.79 14.55
CA TYR A 104 4.98 3.49 14.98
C TYR A 104 6.19 2.57 15.12
N MET A 105 5.96 1.25 15.27
CA MET A 105 7.04 0.27 15.41
C MET A 105 7.48 -0.36 14.08
N VAL A 106 6.90 0.05 12.96
CA VAL A 106 7.27 -0.45 11.63
C VAL A 106 8.69 -0.02 11.30
N LYS A 107 9.54 -0.99 10.94
CA LYS A 107 10.90 -0.77 10.44
C LYS A 107 10.95 -0.62 8.93
N LYS A 108 10.18 -1.47 8.22
CA LYS A 108 10.16 -1.44 6.75
C LYS A 108 8.76 -1.68 6.21
N LYS A 109 8.44 -1.02 5.11
CA LYS A 109 7.26 -1.27 4.28
C LYS A 109 7.72 -1.57 2.86
N THR A 110 7.19 -2.63 2.31
CA THR A 110 7.38 -2.97 0.90
C THR A 110 6.09 -2.72 0.15
N TYR A 111 6.17 -1.93 -0.91
CA TYR A 111 5.13 -1.80 -1.92
C TYR A 111 5.54 -2.50 -3.21
N MET A 112 4.59 -3.13 -3.87
CA MET A 112 4.74 -3.72 -5.18
C MET A 112 3.74 -3.09 -6.14
N TYR A 113 4.16 -2.80 -7.37
CA TYR A 113 3.28 -2.34 -8.42
C TYR A 113 3.34 -3.29 -9.61
N LYS A 114 2.18 -3.80 -10.04
CA LYS A 114 2.02 -4.79 -11.12
C LYS A 114 1.51 -4.11 -12.40
N ILE A 115 2.22 -4.31 -13.52
CA ILE A 115 1.87 -3.77 -14.84
C ILE A 115 1.77 -4.91 -15.84
N ASN A 116 0.70 -4.98 -16.59
CA ASN A 116 0.58 -5.79 -17.79
C ASN A 116 1.01 -4.98 -19.02
N THR A 117 2.03 -5.44 -19.74
CA THR A 117 2.54 -4.83 -20.98
C THR A 117 2.06 -5.54 -22.25
N GLY A 118 1.50 -6.74 -22.11
CA GLY A 118 0.94 -7.54 -23.19
C GLY A 118 -0.48 -7.18 -23.55
N GLU A 119 -1.22 -8.12 -24.13
CA GLU A 119 -2.62 -7.93 -24.44
C GLU A 119 -3.47 -7.63 -23.21
N TYR A 120 -4.55 -6.88 -23.40
CA TYR A 120 -5.49 -6.57 -22.34
C TYR A 120 -6.12 -7.84 -21.75
N ASN A 121 -5.98 -8.00 -20.43
CA ASN A 121 -6.56 -9.12 -19.71
C ASN A 121 -7.74 -8.64 -18.83
N PRO A 122 -9.00 -8.91 -19.24
CA PRO A 122 -10.18 -8.48 -18.49
C PRO A 122 -10.30 -9.13 -17.11
N ILE A 123 -9.71 -10.31 -16.91
CA ILE A 123 -9.73 -11.00 -15.61
C ILE A 123 -8.85 -10.26 -14.60
N GLU A 124 -7.72 -9.75 -15.04
CA GLU A 124 -6.75 -9.04 -14.21
C GLU A 124 -6.93 -7.50 -14.19
N ARG A 125 -7.96 -6.96 -14.82
CA ARG A 125 -8.16 -5.53 -15.01
C ARG A 125 -8.16 -4.70 -13.71
N ASN A 126 -8.58 -5.33 -12.61
CA ASN A 126 -8.62 -4.69 -11.29
C ASN A 126 -7.43 -5.09 -10.40
N LEU A 127 -6.55 -6.00 -10.86
CA LEU A 127 -5.44 -6.56 -10.09
C LEU A 127 -4.07 -6.23 -10.70
N SER A 128 -4.05 -5.53 -11.83
CA SER A 128 -2.83 -5.03 -12.47
C SER A 128 -3.15 -3.85 -13.37
N TYR A 129 -2.22 -2.92 -13.47
CA TYR A 129 -2.36 -1.82 -14.43
C TYR A 129 -2.20 -2.34 -15.86
N GLN A 130 -3.28 -2.31 -16.64
CA GLN A 130 -3.31 -2.76 -18.02
C GLN A 130 -2.76 -1.66 -18.94
N LEU A 131 -1.41 -1.54 -18.97
CA LEU A 131 -0.73 -0.56 -19.82
C LEU A 131 -0.80 -0.95 -21.30
N CYS A 132 -0.72 -2.26 -21.60
CA CYS A 132 -0.78 -2.86 -22.95
C CYS A 132 0.22 -2.21 -23.93
N LYS A 133 1.40 -1.87 -23.45
CA LYS A 133 2.50 -1.27 -24.23
C LYS A 133 3.84 -1.74 -23.67
N GLU A 134 4.79 -1.96 -24.55
CA GLU A 134 6.15 -2.26 -24.16
C GLU A 134 6.81 -1.09 -23.41
N LEU A 135 7.68 -1.44 -22.48
CA LEU A 135 8.48 -0.51 -21.68
C LEU A 135 9.96 -0.85 -21.81
N ASP A 136 10.79 0.17 -21.95
CA ASP A 136 12.26 0.05 -21.89
C ASP A 136 12.68 -0.21 -20.45
N ILE A 137 12.83 -1.51 -20.12
CA ILE A 137 13.17 -1.95 -18.76
C ILE A 137 14.56 -1.51 -18.34
N ASP A 138 15.51 -1.41 -19.26
CA ASP A 138 16.88 -1.00 -18.95
C ASP A 138 16.91 0.47 -18.52
N LYS A 139 16.20 1.36 -19.23
CA LYS A 139 16.04 2.74 -18.80
C LYS A 139 15.35 2.85 -17.44
N MET A 140 14.30 2.07 -17.20
CA MET A 140 13.60 2.06 -15.94
C MET A 140 14.48 1.52 -14.80
N ASN A 141 15.27 0.46 -15.02
CA ASN A 141 16.21 -0.10 -14.04
C ASN A 141 17.35 0.87 -13.67
N ASN A 142 17.76 1.70 -14.60
CA ASN A 142 18.71 2.75 -14.31
C ASN A 142 18.09 3.88 -13.49
N ALA A 143 16.89 4.30 -13.87
CA ALA A 143 16.20 5.41 -13.23
C ALA A 143 15.69 5.08 -11.81
N ILE A 144 15.20 3.86 -11.56
CA ILE A 144 14.65 3.49 -10.26
C ILE A 144 15.65 3.61 -9.11
N LYS A 145 16.95 3.41 -9.41
CA LYS A 145 18.04 3.52 -8.43
C LYS A 145 18.16 4.93 -7.84
N ASP A 146 17.76 5.93 -8.59
CA ASP A 146 17.82 7.33 -8.17
C ASP A 146 16.81 7.68 -7.07
N PHE A 147 15.83 6.80 -6.82
CA PHE A 147 14.93 6.93 -5.66
C PHE A 147 15.52 6.40 -4.35
N ILE A 148 16.60 5.58 -4.42
CA ILE A 148 17.21 4.96 -3.23
C ILE A 148 17.94 6.02 -2.40
N GLY A 149 17.77 5.97 -1.07
CA GLY A 149 18.37 6.89 -0.11
C GLY A 149 17.36 7.78 0.58
N LYS A 150 17.87 8.76 1.33
CA LYS A 150 17.08 9.77 2.02
C LYS A 150 16.88 10.98 1.12
N HIS A 151 15.62 11.31 0.83
CA HIS A 151 15.26 12.43 -0.02
C HIS A 151 14.01 13.14 0.49
N ASP A 152 13.85 14.40 0.11
CA ASP A 152 12.58 15.10 0.20
C ASP A 152 11.68 14.68 -0.98
N PHE A 153 10.66 13.86 -0.69
CA PHE A 153 9.69 13.36 -1.67
C PHE A 153 8.51 14.30 -1.92
N SER A 154 8.60 15.58 -1.57
CA SER A 154 7.53 16.56 -1.78
C SER A 154 7.10 16.70 -3.24
N ALA A 155 8.01 16.48 -4.21
CA ALA A 155 7.71 16.43 -5.63
C ALA A 155 6.85 15.22 -6.04
N PHE A 156 6.86 14.14 -5.26
CA PHE A 156 6.23 12.86 -5.57
C PHE A 156 5.01 12.53 -4.68
N CYS A 157 4.59 13.41 -3.79
CA CYS A 157 3.46 13.17 -2.88
C CYS A 157 2.25 14.08 -3.17
N SER A 158 1.15 13.85 -2.43
CA SER A 158 -0.04 14.69 -2.49
C SER A 158 0.23 16.10 -1.92
N ASN A 159 -0.56 17.10 -2.33
CA ASN A 159 -0.46 18.45 -1.77
C ASN A 159 -0.82 18.52 -0.28
N GLU A 160 -1.63 17.58 0.20
CA GLU A 160 -2.03 17.50 1.61
C GLU A 160 -0.82 17.16 2.51
N ASP A 161 0.06 16.27 2.03
CA ASP A 161 1.25 15.83 2.76
C ASP A 161 2.40 16.83 2.72
N LYS A 162 2.39 17.80 1.80
CA LYS A 162 3.44 18.85 1.73
C LYS A 162 3.51 19.75 2.97
N LYS A 163 2.53 19.71 3.85
CA LYS A 163 2.51 20.41 5.13
C LYS A 163 3.24 19.66 6.24
N GLU A 164 3.60 18.38 6.00
CA GLU A 164 4.31 17.50 6.91
C GLU A 164 5.77 17.31 6.46
N ASP A 165 6.56 16.61 7.26
CA ASP A 165 7.92 16.20 6.87
C ASP A 165 7.86 15.20 5.72
N CYS A 166 8.25 15.66 4.52
CA CYS A 166 8.30 14.85 3.31
C CYS A 166 9.58 14.03 3.18
N ASN A 167 10.51 14.12 4.13
CA ASN A 167 11.73 13.31 4.13
C ASN A 167 11.39 11.85 4.40
N LYS A 168 11.74 10.99 3.45
CA LYS A 168 11.62 9.52 3.59
C LYS A 168 12.91 8.86 3.13
N GLU A 169 13.09 7.62 3.55
CA GLU A 169 14.24 6.81 3.15
C GLU A 169 13.73 5.57 2.40
N ILE A 170 14.17 5.42 1.16
CA ILE A 170 14.00 4.20 0.38
C ILE A 170 15.27 3.38 0.52
N PHE A 171 15.14 2.19 1.13
CA PHE A 171 16.25 1.28 1.39
C PHE A 171 16.66 0.50 0.16
N ASP A 172 15.67 0.14 -0.67
CA ASP A 172 15.88 -0.60 -1.91
C ASP A 172 14.71 -0.36 -2.87
N ALA A 173 14.99 -0.42 -4.18
CA ALA A 173 14.00 -0.34 -5.24
C ALA A 173 14.47 -1.10 -6.46
N TYR A 174 13.64 -1.99 -7.01
CA TYR A 174 14.00 -2.83 -8.14
C TYR A 174 12.79 -3.23 -9.00
N ILE A 175 13.08 -3.69 -10.22
CA ILE A 175 12.09 -4.15 -11.18
C ILE A 175 12.36 -5.63 -11.48
N LYS A 176 11.26 -6.41 -11.52
CA LYS A 176 11.28 -7.79 -12.03
C LYS A 176 10.34 -7.88 -13.22
N LYS A 177 10.75 -8.56 -14.28
CA LYS A 177 9.90 -8.86 -15.43
C LYS A 177 9.68 -10.37 -15.47
N ASP A 178 8.42 -10.76 -15.59
CA ASP A 178 8.00 -12.13 -15.87
C ASP A 178 7.07 -12.11 -17.08
N LYS A 179 7.60 -12.56 -18.23
CA LYS A 179 6.92 -12.48 -19.53
C LYS A 179 6.45 -11.04 -19.83
N GLU A 180 5.16 -10.83 -19.89
CA GLU A 180 4.52 -9.54 -20.18
C GLU A 180 4.14 -8.77 -18.90
N THR A 181 4.41 -9.35 -17.72
CA THR A 181 4.13 -8.70 -16.44
C THR A 181 5.39 -8.09 -15.84
N ILE A 182 5.29 -6.83 -15.43
CA ILE A 182 6.36 -6.10 -14.76
C ILE A 182 5.93 -5.86 -13.31
N TYR A 183 6.84 -6.14 -12.38
CA TYR A 183 6.68 -5.89 -10.96
C TYR A 183 7.73 -4.87 -10.53
N ILE A 184 7.29 -3.74 -9.97
CA ILE A 184 8.16 -2.69 -9.44
C ILE A 184 8.03 -2.70 -7.92
N TYR A 185 9.16 -2.80 -7.21
CA TYR A 185 9.19 -2.85 -5.75
C TYR A 185 9.87 -1.61 -5.18
N PHE A 186 9.31 -1.10 -4.10
CA PHE A 186 9.92 -0.05 -3.27
C PHE A 186 9.88 -0.49 -1.81
N ILE A 187 11.03 -0.45 -1.15
CA ILE A 187 11.22 -0.81 0.25
C ILE A 187 11.73 0.43 0.99
N GLY A 188 11.03 0.88 2.03
CA GLY A 188 11.40 2.10 2.74
C GLY A 188 10.87 2.15 4.17
N ASN A 189 11.26 3.19 4.91
CA ASN A 189 10.79 3.42 6.29
C ASN A 189 9.34 3.90 6.35
N GLY A 190 8.82 4.45 5.25
CA GLY A 190 7.46 4.96 5.13
C GLY A 190 7.24 5.62 3.78
N PHE A 191 5.97 5.83 3.44
CA PHE A 191 5.56 6.43 2.17
C PHE A 191 4.46 7.45 2.42
N LEU A 192 4.49 8.55 1.67
CA LEU A 192 3.49 9.60 1.68
C LEU A 192 2.31 9.22 0.77
N LYS A 193 1.20 9.92 0.92
CA LYS A 193 0.02 9.71 0.06
C LYS A 193 0.39 9.92 -1.42
N TYR A 194 0.00 8.96 -2.25
CA TYR A 194 0.31 8.89 -3.69
C TYR A 194 1.78 8.72 -4.07
N MET A 195 2.73 8.72 -3.13
CA MET A 195 4.16 8.71 -3.40
C MET A 195 4.57 7.56 -4.32
N VAL A 196 4.27 6.32 -3.97
CA VAL A 196 4.64 5.14 -4.79
C VAL A 196 4.02 5.22 -6.18
N ARG A 197 2.73 5.55 -6.28
CA ARG A 197 2.03 5.67 -7.56
C ARG A 197 2.60 6.78 -8.45
N THR A 198 3.06 7.87 -7.85
CA THR A 198 3.69 8.98 -8.59
C THR A 198 5.09 8.57 -9.09
N MET A 199 5.89 7.89 -8.26
CA MET A 199 7.19 7.35 -8.66
C MET A 199 7.04 6.32 -9.81
N VAL A 200 6.05 5.43 -9.70
CA VAL A 200 5.73 4.46 -10.77
C VAL A 200 5.30 5.16 -12.06
N GLY A 201 4.41 6.15 -11.96
CA GLY A 201 3.99 6.94 -13.12
C GLY A 201 5.18 7.60 -13.84
N TYR A 202 6.14 8.09 -13.06
CA TYR A 202 7.38 8.66 -13.56
C TYR A 202 8.23 7.63 -14.32
N LEU A 203 8.43 6.44 -13.71
CA LEU A 203 9.17 5.34 -14.35
C LEU A 203 8.49 4.86 -15.64
N ILE A 204 7.16 4.80 -15.66
CA ILE A 204 6.40 4.44 -16.89
C ILE A 204 6.65 5.46 -18.00
N GLU A 205 6.67 6.78 -17.70
CA GLU A 205 6.98 7.80 -18.71
C GLU A 205 8.40 7.65 -19.26
N ILE A 206 9.38 7.30 -18.41
CA ILE A 206 10.76 6.99 -18.84
C ILE A 206 10.79 5.73 -19.73
N GLY A 207 10.13 4.65 -19.30
CA GLY A 207 10.07 3.40 -20.05
C GLY A 207 9.35 3.53 -21.40
N LEU A 208 8.42 4.47 -21.53
CA LEU A 208 7.75 4.82 -22.79
C LEU A 208 8.58 5.80 -23.67
N GLY A 209 9.77 6.24 -23.24
CA GLY A 209 10.56 7.24 -23.94
C GLY A 209 9.94 8.64 -23.99
N LYS A 210 8.99 8.94 -23.11
CA LYS A 210 8.31 10.25 -23.03
C LYS A 210 9.04 11.25 -22.14
N ARG A 211 10.03 10.78 -21.40
CA ARG A 211 10.79 11.57 -20.44
C ARG A 211 12.21 11.02 -20.29
N ASP A 212 13.16 11.88 -20.11
CA ASP A 212 14.50 11.53 -19.67
C ASP A 212 14.55 11.30 -18.16
N ASN A 213 15.60 10.62 -17.67
CA ASN A 213 15.80 10.42 -16.25
C ASN A 213 16.37 11.70 -15.61
N ASP A 214 15.51 12.48 -14.99
CA ASP A 214 15.85 13.72 -14.22
C ASP A 214 15.40 13.62 -12.74
N ILE A 215 15.24 12.38 -12.20
CA ILE A 215 14.76 12.13 -10.83
C ILE A 215 15.57 12.89 -9.80
N LYS A 216 16.90 12.88 -9.89
CA LYS A 216 17.79 13.59 -8.95
C LYS A 216 17.56 15.09 -8.92
N ASP A 217 17.23 15.68 -10.05
CA ASP A 217 16.96 17.12 -10.13
C ASP A 217 15.60 17.45 -9.52
N ARG A 218 14.65 16.50 -9.57
CA ARG A 218 13.33 16.66 -8.95
C ARG A 218 13.37 16.72 -7.43
N PHE A 219 14.34 16.10 -6.80
CA PHE A 219 14.54 16.24 -5.34
C PHE A 219 15.06 17.62 -4.92
N LYS A 220 15.71 18.36 -5.85
CA LYS A 220 16.21 19.73 -5.61
C LYS A 220 15.16 20.80 -5.85
N GLU A 221 14.13 20.47 -6.62
CA GLU A 221 13.09 21.41 -6.98
C GLU A 221 11.83 21.18 -6.16
N SER A 222 11.46 22.09 -5.29
CA SER A 222 10.19 22.08 -4.53
C SER A 222 8.95 22.26 -5.42
N LYS A 223 9.11 22.43 -6.73
CA LYS A 223 8.00 22.62 -7.68
C LYS A 223 7.38 21.29 -8.09
N ARG A 224 6.06 21.26 -8.05
CA ARG A 224 5.29 20.10 -8.49
C ARG A 224 5.32 19.99 -10.02
N PHE A 225 5.61 18.79 -10.50
CA PHE A 225 5.47 18.43 -11.92
C PHE A 225 4.07 17.92 -12.20
N LYS A 226 3.63 18.08 -13.45
CA LYS A 226 2.52 17.28 -13.96
C LYS A 226 3.00 15.84 -14.23
N ILE A 227 3.10 15.05 -13.18
CA ILE A 227 3.33 13.61 -13.30
C ILE A 227 1.97 12.94 -13.21
N ARG A 228 1.69 12.07 -14.15
CA ARG A 228 0.50 11.21 -14.07
C ARG A 228 0.73 10.17 -12.97
N THR A 229 -0.02 10.28 -11.89
CA THR A 229 -0.05 9.24 -10.86
C THR A 229 -0.55 7.94 -11.48
N ALA A 230 0.22 6.85 -11.34
CA ALA A 230 -0.18 5.54 -11.86
C ALA A 230 -1.48 5.07 -11.21
N ASN A 231 -2.25 4.28 -11.94
CA ASN A 231 -3.56 3.80 -11.53
C ASN A 231 -3.48 2.96 -10.23
N PRO A 232 -4.51 2.95 -9.37
CA PRO A 232 -4.45 2.26 -8.08
C PRO A 232 -4.45 0.74 -8.18
N GLU A 233 -5.11 0.16 -9.17
CA GLU A 233 -5.30 -1.30 -9.35
C GLU A 233 -4.00 -2.09 -9.53
N GLY A 234 -2.91 -1.42 -9.86
CA GLY A 234 -1.58 -2.05 -9.91
C GLY A 234 -0.85 -2.06 -8.58
N LEU A 235 -1.28 -1.27 -7.57
CA LEU A 235 -0.53 -1.08 -6.34
C LEU A 235 -0.96 -2.03 -5.22
N TYR A 236 0.04 -2.61 -4.56
CA TYR A 236 -0.12 -3.50 -3.41
C TYR A 236 0.76 -3.06 -2.25
N LEU A 237 0.21 -2.95 -1.06
CA LEU A 237 1.00 -3.03 0.15
C LEU A 237 1.43 -4.51 0.29
N TYR A 238 2.71 -4.79 -0.03
CA TYR A 238 3.21 -6.14 -0.21
C TYR A 238 3.58 -6.79 1.13
N LYS A 239 4.33 -6.05 1.98
CA LYS A 239 4.83 -6.59 3.26
C LYS A 239 5.11 -5.48 4.26
N ILE A 240 4.94 -5.79 5.56
CA ILE A 240 5.29 -4.94 6.69
C ILE A 240 6.27 -5.70 7.61
N GLU A 241 7.35 -5.06 8.01
CA GLU A 241 8.38 -5.63 8.91
C GLU A 241 8.53 -4.76 10.16
N TYR A 242 8.59 -5.44 11.34
CA TYR A 242 8.72 -4.84 12.67
C TYR A 242 10.07 -5.10 13.31
#